data_c53ef31b41d78cddd840fcefd99697ee
#
_entry.id   c53ef31b41d78cddd840fcefd99697ee
#
_cell.length_a   1.000
_cell.length_b   1.000
_cell.length_c   1.000
_cell.angle_alpha   90.00
_cell.angle_beta   90.00
_cell.angle_gamma   90.00
#
_symmetry.space_group_name_H-M   'P 1'
#
loop_
_entity.id
_entity.type
_entity.pdbx_description
1 polymer ?
#
loop_
_entity_poly.entity_id
_entity_poly.type
_entity_poly.pdbx_seq_one_letter_code
_entity_poly.pdbx_strand_id
1 'polypeptide(L)'
;FLEIEYRPYLRQGAGIADLENGREVYAAAVEHYTAGAGYSPEEIHLLGQSEVTRIRSEMEQIIAEIGFEGSFEDFLTYLRTDPQFYAQSADELMEAAEEISSRLRASLPDYFGTLPELEFEVQPVPDSIAPGYTTGRYVSGDPEEGRLGIYLVNTYALDQRPLYELPALSAHEAVPGHHLQIALAQEMSDQPDFRKNYYATAFGEGWGLYAERIAGEAGIYRTPYERFGALSYEMWRACRLVADTGLHWYGWTRSQAEACFIENSALAPLNIQTEVTRYIGWPGQAVAYKVGELKFRELRAKAELELGEDFDLRAFHDAALAEGAVPLDVLEVRIDDWIDTQQISPSAPNVLPN
;
A
#
# COMPACT_ATOMS: atom_id res chain seq x y z
N PHE A 1 31.77 7.40 26.09
CA PHE A 1 30.40 7.68 26.54
C PHE A 1 29.44 6.60 26.06
N LEU A 2 29.24 6.41 24.72
CA LEU A 2 28.23 5.50 24.18
C LEU A 2 28.35 4.04 24.69
N GLU A 3 29.55 3.48 24.70
CA GLU A 3 29.79 2.08 25.09
C GLU A 3 29.76 1.85 26.61
N ILE A 4 30.26 2.81 27.40
CA ILE A 4 30.51 2.61 28.83
C ILE A 4 29.40 3.21 29.69
N GLU A 5 28.86 4.38 29.28
CA GLU A 5 27.90 5.12 30.09
C GLU A 5 26.46 5.02 29.57
N TYR A 6 26.23 4.92 28.25
CA TYR A 6 24.90 4.89 27.65
C TYR A 6 24.39 3.46 27.39
N ARG A 7 25.21 2.61 26.76
CA ARG A 7 24.82 1.23 26.40
C ARG A 7 24.29 0.38 27.54
N PRO A 8 24.82 0.44 28.78
CA PRO A 8 24.29 -0.34 29.90
C PRO A 8 22.85 0.03 30.29
N TYR A 9 22.39 1.22 29.91
CA TYR A 9 21.05 1.73 30.21
C TYR A 9 20.08 1.64 29.02
N LEU A 10 20.52 1.08 27.89
CA LEU A 10 19.62 0.84 26.77
C LEU A 10 18.55 -0.17 27.17
N ARG A 11 17.33 0.12 26.75
CA ARG A 11 16.23 -0.85 26.90
C ARG A 11 16.57 -2.16 26.18
N GLN A 12 16.09 -3.26 26.72
CA GLN A 12 16.31 -4.60 26.13
C GLN A 12 15.24 -4.93 25.08
N GLY A 13 14.01 -4.43 25.22
CA GLY A 13 12.92 -4.64 24.30
C GLY A 13 13.06 -3.84 23.00
N ALA A 14 12.69 -4.42 21.87
CA ALA A 14 12.66 -3.75 20.57
C ALA A 14 11.54 -2.70 20.48
N GLY A 15 10.36 -3.03 21.01
CA GLY A 15 9.18 -2.16 21.01
C GLY A 15 9.10 -1.24 22.23
N ILE A 16 7.96 -0.59 22.40
CA ILE A 16 7.65 0.29 23.54
C ILE A 16 6.77 -0.39 24.60
N ALA A 17 6.38 -1.65 24.40
CA ALA A 17 5.47 -2.38 25.29
C ALA A 17 5.93 -2.41 26.76
N ASP A 18 7.25 -2.45 27.00
CA ASP A 18 7.86 -2.54 28.33
C ASP A 18 8.16 -1.17 28.97
N LEU A 19 7.86 -0.07 28.26
CA LEU A 19 8.00 1.27 28.84
C LEU A 19 6.81 1.60 29.74
N GLU A 20 7.05 2.49 30.71
CA GLU A 20 5.97 3.07 31.51
C GLU A 20 4.93 3.72 30.56
N ASN A 21 3.68 3.31 30.66
CA ASN A 21 2.57 3.70 29.75
C ASN A 21 2.81 3.34 28.27
N GLY A 22 3.76 2.46 27.94
CA GLY A 22 4.12 2.16 26.55
C GLY A 22 2.96 1.64 25.72
N ARG A 23 2.10 0.77 26.29
CA ARG A 23 0.90 0.26 25.61
C ARG A 23 -0.15 1.35 25.38
N GLU A 24 -0.34 2.27 26.32
CA GLU A 24 -1.27 3.40 26.18
C GLU A 24 -0.79 4.35 25.07
N VAL A 25 0.52 4.63 25.03
CA VAL A 25 1.14 5.42 23.96
C VAL A 25 0.97 4.71 22.60
N TYR A 26 1.16 3.38 22.58
CA TYR A 26 0.98 2.61 21.35
C TYR A 26 -0.48 2.61 20.87
N ALA A 27 -1.45 2.41 21.77
CA ALA A 27 -2.87 2.48 21.42
C ALA A 27 -3.26 3.85 20.84
N ALA A 28 -2.76 4.94 21.43
CA ALA A 28 -2.97 6.29 20.91
C ALA A 28 -2.28 6.50 19.53
N ALA A 29 -1.10 5.89 19.30
CA ALA A 29 -0.45 5.93 17.99
C ALA A 29 -1.25 5.15 16.94
N VAL A 30 -1.77 3.98 17.27
CA VAL A 30 -2.65 3.19 16.40
C VAL A 30 -3.88 4.02 16.02
N GLU A 31 -4.59 4.59 16.99
CA GLU A 31 -5.76 5.45 16.73
C GLU A 31 -5.41 6.62 15.81
N HIS A 32 -4.28 7.29 16.07
CA HIS A 32 -3.79 8.40 15.23
C HIS A 32 -3.54 7.98 13.77
N TYR A 33 -2.82 6.87 13.56
CA TYR A 33 -2.45 6.43 12.21
C TYR A 33 -3.57 5.74 11.46
N THR A 34 -4.50 5.08 12.16
CA THR A 34 -5.67 4.46 11.54
C THR A 34 -6.87 5.40 11.41
N ALA A 35 -6.79 6.59 12.02
CA ALA A 35 -7.69 7.72 11.86
C ALA A 35 -9.18 7.32 11.73
N GLY A 36 -9.83 6.97 12.84
CA GLY A 36 -11.26 6.66 12.88
C GLY A 36 -11.64 5.22 12.52
N ALA A 37 -10.69 4.31 12.33
CA ALA A 37 -11.00 2.89 12.07
C ALA A 37 -11.59 2.15 13.29
N GLY A 38 -11.33 2.64 14.51
CA GLY A 38 -11.95 2.13 15.74
C GLY A 38 -11.40 0.78 16.24
N TYR A 39 -10.27 0.29 15.72
CA TYR A 39 -9.68 -0.98 16.14
C TYR A 39 -8.73 -0.82 17.32
N SER A 40 -8.80 -1.73 18.29
CA SER A 40 -7.76 -1.93 19.30
C SER A 40 -6.52 -2.61 18.71
N PRO A 41 -5.34 -2.50 19.37
CA PRO A 41 -4.14 -3.21 18.95
C PRO A 41 -4.31 -4.73 18.86
N GLU A 42 -5.10 -5.33 19.74
CA GLU A 42 -5.42 -6.77 19.71
C GLU A 42 -6.23 -7.14 18.48
N GLU A 43 -7.27 -6.36 18.15
CA GLU A 43 -8.09 -6.59 16.95
C GLU A 43 -7.27 -6.46 15.68
N ILE A 44 -6.37 -5.47 15.60
CA ILE A 44 -5.44 -5.31 14.48
C ILE A 44 -4.51 -6.52 14.35
N HIS A 45 -4.00 -7.04 15.46
CA HIS A 45 -3.15 -8.23 15.43
C HIS A 45 -3.89 -9.44 14.86
N LEU A 46 -5.09 -9.71 15.34
CA LEU A 46 -5.94 -10.81 14.85
C LEU A 46 -6.33 -10.62 13.39
N LEU A 47 -6.66 -9.40 12.99
CA LEU A 47 -6.92 -9.03 11.60
C LEU A 47 -5.72 -9.35 10.72
N GLY A 48 -4.51 -8.98 11.18
CA GLY A 48 -3.27 -9.30 10.49
C GLY A 48 -3.06 -10.80 10.29
N GLN A 49 -3.28 -11.61 11.32
CA GLN A 49 -3.17 -13.07 11.23
C GLN A 49 -4.18 -13.67 10.25
N SER A 50 -5.42 -13.15 10.23
CA SER A 50 -6.45 -13.56 9.28
C SER A 50 -6.07 -13.24 7.85
N GLU A 51 -5.59 -12.02 7.58
CA GLU A 51 -5.14 -11.61 6.25
C GLU A 51 -3.90 -12.39 5.78
N VAL A 52 -2.92 -12.64 6.66
CA VAL A 52 -1.78 -13.52 6.35
C VAL A 52 -2.26 -14.89 5.90
N THR A 53 -3.23 -15.48 6.60
CA THR A 53 -3.78 -16.79 6.25
C THR A 53 -4.50 -16.77 4.89
N ARG A 54 -5.32 -15.75 4.64
CA ARG A 54 -6.04 -15.58 3.37
C ARG A 54 -5.08 -15.45 2.20
N ILE A 55 -4.14 -14.48 2.30
CA ILE A 55 -3.19 -14.18 1.23
C ILE A 55 -2.30 -15.39 0.95
N ARG A 56 -1.86 -16.10 1.99
CA ARG A 56 -1.08 -17.34 1.85
C ARG A 56 -1.80 -18.37 1.00
N SER A 57 -3.10 -18.56 1.23
CA SER A 57 -3.92 -19.49 0.43
C SER A 57 -3.99 -19.09 -1.04
N GLU A 58 -4.09 -17.78 -1.33
CA GLU A 58 -4.10 -17.27 -2.72
C GLU A 58 -2.72 -17.43 -3.39
N MET A 59 -1.64 -17.20 -2.66
CA MET A 59 -0.28 -17.46 -3.14
C MET A 59 -0.06 -18.93 -3.49
N GLU A 60 -0.53 -19.86 -2.65
CA GLU A 60 -0.42 -21.30 -2.89
C GLU A 60 -1.23 -21.74 -4.14
N GLN A 61 -2.35 -21.08 -4.44
CA GLN A 61 -3.10 -21.32 -5.68
C GLN A 61 -2.29 -20.90 -6.91
N ILE A 62 -1.59 -19.78 -6.88
CA ILE A 62 -0.71 -19.34 -7.97
C ILE A 62 0.47 -20.31 -8.15
N ILE A 63 1.07 -20.80 -7.07
CA ILE A 63 2.15 -21.80 -7.14
C ILE A 63 1.65 -23.09 -7.83
N ALA A 64 0.45 -23.53 -7.48
CA ALA A 64 -0.17 -24.68 -8.11
C ALA A 64 -0.49 -24.44 -9.60
N GLU A 65 -0.95 -23.23 -9.97
CA GLU A 65 -1.17 -22.82 -11.37
C GLU A 65 0.14 -22.85 -12.19
N ILE A 66 1.25 -22.39 -11.60
CA ILE A 66 2.57 -22.42 -12.23
C ILE A 66 3.06 -23.88 -12.42
N GLY A 67 2.58 -24.80 -11.60
CA GLY A 67 3.06 -26.19 -11.58
C GLY A 67 4.46 -26.35 -10.96
N PHE A 68 4.80 -25.49 -10.00
CA PHE A 68 6.11 -25.56 -9.33
C PHE A 68 6.18 -26.78 -8.42
N GLU A 69 7.22 -27.62 -8.61
CA GLU A 69 7.47 -28.81 -7.81
C GLU A 69 8.40 -28.47 -6.63
N GLY A 70 7.83 -28.20 -5.46
CA GLY A 70 8.56 -27.86 -4.25
C GLY A 70 7.63 -27.33 -3.16
N SER A 71 8.18 -27.04 -2.01
CA SER A 71 7.47 -26.36 -0.91
C SER A 71 7.26 -24.87 -1.23
N PHE A 72 6.44 -24.22 -0.44
CA PHE A 72 6.29 -22.76 -0.51
C PHE A 72 7.64 -22.04 -0.25
N GLU A 73 8.43 -22.52 0.70
CA GLU A 73 9.75 -21.97 1.00
C GLU A 73 10.72 -22.14 -0.19
N ASP A 74 10.66 -23.29 -0.89
CA ASP A 74 11.44 -23.51 -2.10
C ASP A 74 11.04 -22.53 -3.20
N PHE A 75 9.73 -22.22 -3.34
CA PHE A 75 9.25 -21.24 -4.30
C PHE A 75 9.69 -19.82 -3.96
N LEU A 76 9.65 -19.42 -2.69
CA LEU A 76 10.18 -18.12 -2.26
C LEU A 76 11.69 -18.02 -2.53
N THR A 77 12.43 -19.11 -2.32
CA THR A 77 13.86 -19.18 -2.62
C THR A 77 14.12 -19.04 -4.12
N TYR A 78 13.33 -19.75 -4.94
CA TYR A 78 13.40 -19.65 -6.40
C TYR A 78 13.17 -18.22 -6.87
N LEU A 79 12.12 -17.54 -6.39
CA LEU A 79 11.84 -16.15 -6.73
C LEU A 79 12.97 -15.18 -6.36
N ARG A 80 13.61 -15.40 -5.20
CA ARG A 80 14.69 -14.55 -4.70
C ARG A 80 16.05 -14.79 -5.40
N THR A 81 16.24 -15.91 -6.07
CA THR A 81 17.56 -16.32 -6.56
C THR A 81 17.66 -16.54 -8.05
N ASP A 82 16.56 -16.75 -8.76
CA ASP A 82 16.61 -16.98 -10.20
C ASP A 82 16.83 -15.66 -10.94
N PRO A 83 17.91 -15.54 -11.76
CA PRO A 83 18.26 -14.30 -12.47
C PRO A 83 17.18 -13.77 -13.42
N GLN A 84 16.25 -14.61 -13.89
CA GLN A 84 15.18 -14.19 -14.79
C GLN A 84 14.26 -13.11 -14.19
N PHE A 85 14.23 -12.99 -12.87
CA PHE A 85 13.37 -12.05 -12.15
C PHE A 85 14.02 -10.69 -11.90
N TYR A 86 15.24 -10.48 -12.35
CA TYR A 86 16.01 -9.28 -12.02
C TYR A 86 16.55 -8.59 -13.28
N ALA A 87 16.42 -7.26 -13.31
CA ALA A 87 17.01 -6.45 -14.35
C ALA A 87 18.55 -6.57 -14.35
N GLN A 88 19.16 -6.56 -15.53
CA GLN A 88 20.61 -6.66 -15.68
C GLN A 88 21.32 -5.30 -15.63
N SER A 89 20.55 -4.22 -15.71
CA SER A 89 21.05 -2.85 -15.60
C SER A 89 20.01 -1.93 -14.95
N ALA A 90 20.44 -0.77 -14.44
CA ALA A 90 19.56 0.27 -13.94
C ALA A 90 18.61 0.77 -15.04
N ASP A 91 19.11 0.92 -16.26
CA ASP A 91 18.32 1.37 -17.42
C ASP A 91 17.19 0.38 -17.72
N GLU A 92 17.46 -0.94 -17.71
CA GLU A 92 16.41 -1.96 -17.89
C GLU A 92 15.30 -1.89 -16.83
N LEU A 93 15.69 -1.68 -15.57
CA LEU A 93 14.69 -1.51 -14.48
C LEU A 93 13.84 -0.25 -14.68
N MET A 94 14.47 0.86 -15.10
CA MET A 94 13.78 2.12 -15.37
C MET A 94 12.85 2.01 -16.59
N GLU A 95 13.29 1.39 -17.68
CA GLU A 95 12.46 1.12 -18.87
C GLU A 95 11.24 0.26 -18.51
N ALA A 96 11.42 -0.77 -17.67
CA ALA A 96 10.31 -1.58 -17.17
C ALA A 96 9.31 -0.75 -16.33
N ALA A 97 9.79 0.12 -15.44
CA ALA A 97 8.94 0.98 -14.63
C ALA A 97 8.13 1.99 -15.48
N GLU A 98 8.74 2.56 -16.52
CA GLU A 98 8.07 3.46 -17.46
C GLU A 98 7.02 2.73 -18.30
N GLU A 99 7.32 1.53 -18.80
CA GLU A 99 6.37 0.70 -19.56
C GLU A 99 5.14 0.34 -18.72
N ILE A 100 5.37 -0.10 -17.47
CA ILE A 100 4.30 -0.40 -16.52
C ILE A 100 3.47 0.85 -16.22
N SER A 101 4.11 1.99 -15.96
CA SER A 101 3.44 3.27 -15.71
C SER A 101 2.59 3.72 -16.90
N SER A 102 3.06 3.48 -18.12
CA SER A 102 2.30 3.77 -19.35
C SER A 102 1.04 2.89 -19.46
N ARG A 103 1.14 1.59 -19.14
CA ARG A 103 -0.01 0.68 -19.11
C ARG A 103 -1.05 1.08 -18.06
N LEU A 104 -0.58 1.43 -16.86
CA LEU A 104 -1.45 1.90 -15.78
C LEU A 104 -2.20 3.16 -16.19
N ARG A 105 -1.52 4.17 -16.77
CA ARG A 105 -2.17 5.38 -17.29
C ARG A 105 -3.24 5.06 -18.35
N ALA A 106 -2.96 4.14 -19.26
CA ALA A 106 -3.89 3.75 -20.31
C ALA A 106 -5.19 3.12 -19.76
N SER A 107 -5.14 2.46 -18.59
CA SER A 107 -6.31 1.82 -17.97
C SER A 107 -7.17 2.78 -17.14
N LEU A 108 -6.65 3.95 -16.72
CA LEU A 108 -7.36 4.85 -15.81
C LEU A 108 -8.78 5.24 -16.24
N PRO A 109 -9.08 5.56 -17.52
CA PRO A 109 -10.43 5.97 -17.93
C PRO A 109 -11.50 4.90 -17.72
N ASP A 110 -11.11 3.62 -17.61
CA ASP A 110 -12.03 2.52 -17.34
C ASP A 110 -12.41 2.41 -15.86
N TYR A 111 -11.61 3.01 -14.98
CA TYR A 111 -11.76 2.90 -13.52
C TYR A 111 -12.08 4.23 -12.82
N PHE A 112 -11.87 5.38 -13.48
CA PHE A 112 -12.05 6.71 -12.92
C PHE A 112 -12.81 7.62 -13.87
N GLY A 113 -13.76 8.40 -13.36
CA GLY A 113 -14.45 9.44 -14.10
C GLY A 113 -13.67 10.74 -14.10
N THR A 114 -12.93 11.02 -13.02
CA THR A 114 -12.10 12.22 -12.85
C THR A 114 -10.64 11.84 -12.79
N LEU A 115 -9.82 12.49 -13.63
CA LEU A 115 -8.36 12.29 -13.67
C LEU A 115 -7.65 13.62 -13.38
N PRO A 116 -6.50 13.61 -12.71
CA PRO A 116 -5.74 14.82 -12.47
C PRO A 116 -5.14 15.38 -13.78
N GLU A 117 -4.99 16.70 -13.84
CA GLU A 117 -4.25 17.38 -14.91
C GLU A 117 -2.73 17.32 -14.70
N LEU A 118 -2.29 17.23 -13.42
CA LEU A 118 -0.88 17.14 -13.07
C LEU A 118 -0.31 15.79 -13.53
N GLU A 119 0.74 15.85 -14.32
CA GLU A 119 1.48 14.66 -14.77
C GLU A 119 2.57 14.26 -13.78
N PHE A 120 3.12 13.05 -13.96
CA PHE A 120 4.30 12.59 -13.24
C PHE A 120 5.33 11.99 -14.19
N GLU A 121 6.57 11.92 -13.72
CA GLU A 121 7.68 11.25 -14.37
C GLU A 121 8.29 10.17 -13.48
N VAL A 122 8.94 9.20 -14.09
CA VAL A 122 9.66 8.12 -13.38
C VAL A 122 11.14 8.49 -13.34
N GLN A 123 11.71 8.50 -12.13
CA GLN A 123 13.13 8.84 -11.93
C GLN A 123 13.83 7.82 -11.04
N PRO A 124 15.14 7.60 -11.20
CA PRO A 124 15.91 6.80 -10.25
C PRO A 124 16.06 7.55 -8.92
N VAL A 125 16.10 6.81 -7.81
CA VAL A 125 16.51 7.36 -6.52
C VAL A 125 17.95 7.87 -6.63
N PRO A 126 18.27 9.10 -6.15
CA PRO A 126 19.65 9.62 -6.20
C PRO A 126 20.66 8.67 -5.53
N ASP A 127 21.77 8.40 -6.18
CA ASP A 127 22.80 7.44 -5.73
C ASP A 127 23.27 7.67 -4.30
N SER A 128 23.32 8.93 -3.88
CA SER A 128 23.80 9.31 -2.54
C SER A 128 22.93 8.80 -1.39
N ILE A 129 21.65 8.51 -1.65
CA ILE A 129 20.69 8.05 -0.65
C ILE A 129 20.18 6.64 -0.95
N ALA A 130 20.34 6.14 -2.17
CA ALA A 130 19.81 4.87 -2.66
C ALA A 130 20.13 3.64 -1.78
N PRO A 131 21.35 3.49 -1.18
CA PRO A 131 21.67 2.34 -0.33
C PRO A 131 20.79 2.19 0.91
N GLY A 132 20.32 3.29 1.47
CA GLY A 132 19.45 3.30 2.66
C GLY A 132 17.99 3.63 2.36
N TYR A 133 17.62 3.71 1.08
CA TYR A 133 16.28 4.09 0.65
C TYR A 133 15.38 2.86 0.42
N THR A 134 14.07 3.07 0.52
CA THR A 134 13.06 2.04 0.19
C THR A 134 13.10 1.67 -1.30
N THR A 135 12.29 0.69 -1.72
CA THR A 135 12.19 0.21 -3.11
C THR A 135 11.74 1.27 -4.10
N GLY A 136 10.83 2.13 -3.71
CA GLY A 136 10.33 3.24 -4.49
C GLY A 136 9.54 4.20 -3.61
N ARG A 137 9.22 5.38 -4.13
CA ARG A 137 8.40 6.37 -3.45
C ARG A 137 7.85 7.40 -4.42
N TYR A 138 6.61 7.82 -4.19
CA TYR A 138 6.07 9.02 -4.84
C TYR A 138 6.53 10.30 -4.12
N VAL A 139 6.91 11.31 -4.90
CA VAL A 139 7.18 12.67 -4.46
C VAL A 139 6.18 13.59 -5.13
N SER A 140 5.42 14.32 -4.33
CA SER A 140 4.36 15.19 -4.81
C SER A 140 4.90 16.30 -5.72
N GLY A 141 4.22 16.50 -6.83
CA GLY A 141 4.38 17.69 -7.66
C GLY A 141 3.77 18.93 -7.01
N ASP A 142 3.70 19.98 -7.80
CA ASP A 142 3.06 21.24 -7.44
C ASP A 142 2.39 21.84 -8.67
N PRO A 143 1.05 21.75 -8.80
CA PRO A 143 0.34 22.26 -9.95
C PRO A 143 0.43 23.79 -10.08
N GLU A 144 0.59 24.55 -8.98
CA GLU A 144 0.71 26.02 -9.03
C GLU A 144 2.08 26.44 -9.59
N GLU A 145 3.13 25.69 -9.31
CA GLU A 145 4.48 25.92 -9.85
C GLU A 145 4.73 25.17 -11.18
N GLY A 146 3.80 24.34 -11.62
CA GLY A 146 3.95 23.49 -12.80
C GLY A 146 5.02 22.40 -12.63
N ARG A 147 5.29 21.97 -11.40
CA ARG A 147 6.26 20.93 -11.07
C ARG A 147 5.59 19.56 -11.05
N LEU A 148 6.05 18.68 -11.92
CA LEU A 148 5.53 17.32 -12.03
C LEU A 148 5.66 16.50 -10.74
N GLY A 149 4.78 15.52 -10.56
CA GLY A 149 4.99 14.45 -9.59
C GLY A 149 6.19 13.58 -10.01
N ILE A 150 6.82 12.91 -9.07
CA ILE A 150 7.96 12.01 -9.35
C ILE A 150 7.70 10.65 -8.70
N TYR A 151 7.67 9.61 -9.51
CA TYR A 151 7.78 8.24 -9.05
C TYR A 151 9.27 7.85 -9.02
N LEU A 152 9.86 7.78 -7.83
CA LEU A 152 11.24 7.37 -7.61
C LEU A 152 11.33 5.84 -7.56
N VAL A 153 12.22 5.26 -8.38
CA VAL A 153 12.54 3.82 -8.40
C VAL A 153 13.98 3.62 -7.92
N ASN A 154 14.18 2.74 -6.95
CA ASN A 154 15.51 2.48 -6.41
C ASN A 154 16.26 1.48 -7.27
N THR A 155 17.27 1.96 -7.97
CA THR A 155 18.15 1.17 -8.85
C THR A 155 19.40 0.61 -8.14
N TYR A 156 19.56 0.86 -6.85
CA TYR A 156 20.65 0.29 -6.05
C TYR A 156 20.39 -1.18 -5.71
N ALA A 157 21.41 -2.04 -5.84
CA ALA A 157 21.35 -3.48 -5.57
C ALA A 157 20.21 -4.16 -6.36
N LEU A 158 20.38 -4.26 -7.68
CA LEU A 158 19.38 -4.81 -8.60
C LEU A 158 18.93 -6.23 -8.25
N ASP A 159 19.79 -7.03 -7.62
CA ASP A 159 19.49 -8.35 -7.07
C ASP A 159 18.51 -8.33 -5.88
N GLN A 160 18.16 -7.14 -5.38
CA GLN A 160 17.15 -6.91 -4.35
C GLN A 160 15.89 -6.21 -4.92
N ARG A 161 15.77 -6.10 -6.24
CA ARG A 161 14.70 -5.37 -6.95
C ARG A 161 14.04 -6.26 -8.00
N PRO A 162 13.24 -7.26 -7.57
CA PRO A 162 12.66 -8.20 -8.52
C PRO A 162 11.61 -7.53 -9.40
N LEU A 163 11.65 -7.84 -10.70
CA LEU A 163 10.73 -7.29 -11.71
C LEU A 163 9.27 -7.70 -11.45
N TYR A 164 9.01 -8.83 -10.81
CA TYR A 164 7.64 -9.27 -10.52
C TYR A 164 6.93 -8.42 -9.46
N GLU A 165 7.64 -7.65 -8.63
CA GLU A 165 7.04 -6.72 -7.67
C GLU A 165 6.82 -5.33 -8.27
N LEU A 166 7.48 -5.00 -9.37
CA LEU A 166 7.48 -3.66 -9.96
C LEU A 166 6.09 -3.18 -10.39
N PRO A 167 5.18 -4.03 -10.95
CA PRO A 167 3.84 -3.58 -11.31
C PRO A 167 3.00 -3.15 -10.09
N ALA A 168 3.10 -3.85 -8.97
CA ALA A 168 2.41 -3.47 -7.73
C ALA A 168 2.99 -2.17 -7.14
N LEU A 169 4.32 -2.04 -7.12
CA LEU A 169 5.00 -0.80 -6.70
C LEU A 169 4.56 0.39 -7.56
N SER A 170 4.55 0.23 -8.89
CA SER A 170 4.15 1.30 -9.80
C SER A 170 2.68 1.70 -9.62
N ALA A 171 1.79 0.74 -9.37
CA ALA A 171 0.40 1.01 -9.08
C ALA A 171 0.22 1.78 -7.76
N HIS A 172 1.01 1.47 -6.74
CA HIS A 172 1.00 2.11 -5.44
C HIS A 172 1.52 3.55 -5.49
N GLU A 173 2.71 3.73 -6.04
CA GLU A 173 3.42 5.01 -6.01
C GLU A 173 2.95 5.98 -7.09
N ALA A 174 2.68 5.49 -8.30
CA ALA A 174 2.23 6.29 -9.42
C ALA A 174 0.70 6.29 -9.53
N VAL A 175 0.14 5.67 -10.56
CA VAL A 175 -1.30 5.61 -10.80
C VAL A 175 -1.80 4.16 -10.81
N PRO A 176 -2.98 3.91 -10.26
CA PRO A 176 -3.95 4.84 -9.66
C PRO A 176 -3.69 5.22 -8.19
N GLY A 177 -2.49 4.95 -7.65
CA GLY A 177 -2.12 5.14 -6.25
C GLY A 177 -1.84 6.59 -5.84
N HIS A 178 -0.69 6.80 -5.20
CA HIS A 178 -0.36 8.08 -4.56
C HIS A 178 -0.40 9.28 -5.50
N HIS A 179 0.15 9.16 -6.72
CA HIS A 179 0.11 10.29 -7.65
C HIS A 179 -1.34 10.73 -7.94
N LEU A 180 -2.20 9.81 -8.36
CA LEU A 180 -3.58 10.14 -8.70
C LEU A 180 -4.32 10.76 -7.50
N GLN A 181 -4.24 10.14 -6.33
CA GLN A 181 -4.94 10.60 -5.12
C GLN A 181 -4.46 11.99 -4.67
N ILE A 182 -3.14 12.21 -4.64
CA ILE A 182 -2.55 13.47 -4.16
C ILE A 182 -2.75 14.59 -5.17
N ALA A 183 -2.55 14.32 -6.47
CA ALA A 183 -2.75 15.32 -7.51
C ALA A 183 -4.20 15.81 -7.57
N LEU A 184 -5.19 14.90 -7.51
CA LEU A 184 -6.60 15.28 -7.41
C LEU A 184 -6.87 16.18 -6.19
N ALA A 185 -6.29 15.86 -5.03
CA ALA A 185 -6.46 16.67 -3.83
C ALA A 185 -5.84 18.07 -3.97
N GLN A 186 -4.67 18.18 -4.63
CA GLN A 186 -3.99 19.45 -4.87
C GLN A 186 -4.74 20.36 -5.86
N GLU A 187 -5.45 19.78 -6.82
CA GLU A 187 -6.22 20.49 -7.85
C GLU A 187 -7.58 21.00 -7.37
N MET A 188 -8.02 20.65 -6.16
CA MET A 188 -9.28 21.11 -5.58
C MET A 188 -9.25 22.61 -5.27
N SER A 189 -9.84 23.44 -6.12
CA SER A 189 -9.84 24.90 -5.96
C SER A 189 -10.69 25.39 -4.78
N ASP A 190 -11.77 24.68 -4.45
CA ASP A 190 -12.78 25.10 -3.49
C ASP A 190 -12.53 24.64 -2.05
N GLN A 191 -11.44 23.88 -1.82
CA GLN A 191 -11.08 23.39 -0.50
C GLN A 191 -10.20 24.38 0.25
N PRO A 192 -10.42 24.58 1.57
CA PRO A 192 -9.53 25.44 2.37
C PRO A 192 -8.14 24.81 2.50
N ASP A 193 -7.11 25.64 2.66
CA ASP A 193 -5.70 25.23 2.62
C ASP A 193 -5.36 24.09 3.60
N PHE A 194 -5.98 24.06 4.78
CA PHE A 194 -5.73 22.97 5.73
C PHE A 194 -6.23 21.62 5.20
N ARG A 195 -7.27 21.59 4.36
CA ARG A 195 -7.80 20.38 3.73
C ARG A 195 -6.88 19.87 2.62
N LYS A 196 -6.37 20.75 1.78
CA LYS A 196 -5.44 20.41 0.69
C LYS A 196 -4.17 19.75 1.20
N ASN A 197 -3.72 20.15 2.40
CA ASN A 197 -2.47 19.68 3.02
C ASN A 197 -2.69 18.61 4.10
N TYR A 198 -3.94 18.23 4.40
CA TYR A 198 -4.21 17.18 5.38
C TYR A 198 -3.95 15.81 4.77
N TYR A 199 -3.16 15.00 5.45
CA TYR A 199 -2.87 13.64 5.06
C TYR A 199 -3.24 12.67 6.18
N ALA A 200 -4.39 11.98 6.03
CA ALA A 200 -4.77 10.85 6.88
C ALA A 200 -3.99 9.62 6.41
N THR A 201 -3.05 9.12 7.22
CA THR A 201 -2.14 8.04 6.80
C THR A 201 -2.90 6.80 6.33
N ALA A 202 -3.94 6.36 7.06
CA ALA A 202 -4.72 5.21 6.65
C ALA A 202 -5.53 5.43 5.36
N PHE A 203 -5.92 6.66 5.06
CA PHE A 203 -6.55 6.98 3.79
C PHE A 203 -5.53 6.89 2.64
N GLY A 204 -4.42 7.62 2.73
CA GLY A 204 -3.44 7.68 1.65
C GLY A 204 -2.75 6.35 1.38
N GLU A 205 -2.27 5.68 2.43
CA GLU A 205 -1.61 4.38 2.31
C GLU A 205 -2.59 3.24 2.02
N GLY A 206 -3.80 3.33 2.59
CA GLY A 206 -4.88 2.40 2.28
C GLY A 206 -5.32 2.50 0.83
N TRP A 207 -5.42 3.73 0.29
CA TRP A 207 -5.67 3.96 -1.12
C TRP A 207 -4.55 3.37 -2.00
N GLY A 208 -3.27 3.62 -1.68
CA GLY A 208 -2.14 3.06 -2.42
C GLY A 208 -2.19 1.54 -2.50
N LEU A 209 -2.49 0.86 -1.38
CA LEU A 209 -2.63 -0.59 -1.36
C LEU A 209 -3.90 -1.08 -2.10
N TYR A 210 -5.00 -0.34 -2.01
CA TYR A 210 -6.21 -0.61 -2.79
C TYR A 210 -5.97 -0.41 -4.31
N ALA A 211 -5.13 0.56 -4.69
CA ALA A 211 -4.70 0.78 -6.08
C ALA A 211 -3.93 -0.41 -6.67
N GLU A 212 -3.13 -1.11 -5.86
CA GLU A 212 -2.47 -2.37 -6.28
C GLU A 212 -3.52 -3.43 -6.68
N ARG A 213 -4.65 -3.50 -5.97
CA ARG A 213 -5.76 -4.39 -6.31
C ARG A 213 -6.47 -3.96 -7.60
N ILE A 214 -6.75 -2.66 -7.78
CA ILE A 214 -7.34 -2.12 -9.03
C ILE A 214 -6.46 -2.49 -10.22
N ALA A 215 -5.14 -2.38 -10.09
CA ALA A 215 -4.21 -2.77 -11.14
C ALA A 215 -4.35 -4.26 -11.52
N GLY A 216 -4.59 -5.13 -10.55
CA GLY A 216 -4.89 -6.54 -10.79
C GLY A 216 -6.19 -6.74 -11.58
N GLU A 217 -7.26 -6.05 -11.19
CA GLU A 217 -8.57 -6.08 -11.87
C GLU A 217 -8.47 -5.51 -13.29
N ALA A 218 -7.59 -4.52 -13.52
CA ALA A 218 -7.29 -3.94 -14.83
C ALA A 218 -6.40 -4.82 -15.72
N GLY A 219 -5.98 -6.01 -15.24
CA GLY A 219 -5.13 -6.92 -16.01
C GLY A 219 -3.69 -6.44 -16.20
N ILE A 220 -3.21 -5.54 -15.34
CA ILE A 220 -1.83 -5.03 -15.39
C ILE A 220 -0.83 -6.16 -15.07
N TYR A 221 -1.18 -7.08 -14.17
CA TYR A 221 -0.35 -8.24 -13.81
C TYR A 221 -0.47 -9.34 -14.89
N ARG A 222 0.46 -9.36 -15.83
CA ARG A 222 0.42 -10.20 -17.05
C ARG A 222 0.84 -11.64 -16.83
N THR A 223 1.63 -11.89 -15.78
CA THR A 223 2.18 -13.22 -15.49
C THR A 223 1.75 -13.72 -14.12
N PRO A 224 1.74 -15.05 -13.87
CA PRO A 224 1.54 -15.57 -12.53
C PRO A 224 2.54 -15.02 -11.52
N TYR A 225 3.79 -14.75 -11.95
CA TYR A 225 4.83 -14.18 -11.09
C TYR A 225 4.51 -12.75 -10.66
N GLU A 226 4.00 -11.89 -11.55
CA GLU A 226 3.55 -10.54 -11.21
C GLU A 226 2.34 -10.55 -10.28
N ARG A 227 1.40 -11.50 -10.48
CA ARG A 227 0.28 -11.70 -9.55
C ARG A 227 0.77 -12.15 -8.17
N PHE A 228 1.77 -13.05 -8.13
CA PHE A 228 2.40 -13.45 -6.87
C PHE A 228 3.16 -12.27 -6.23
N GLY A 229 3.82 -11.44 -7.02
CA GLY A 229 4.49 -10.21 -6.57
C GLY A 229 3.51 -9.22 -5.90
N ALA A 230 2.33 -9.02 -6.49
CA ALA A 230 1.27 -8.22 -5.89
C ALA A 230 0.77 -8.81 -4.56
N LEU A 231 0.57 -10.13 -4.50
CA LEU A 231 0.24 -10.82 -3.23
C LEU A 231 1.39 -10.77 -2.22
N SER A 232 2.65 -10.76 -2.66
CA SER A 232 3.81 -10.56 -1.78
C SER A 232 3.81 -9.16 -1.16
N TYR A 233 3.42 -8.14 -1.91
CA TYR A 233 3.24 -6.78 -1.42
C TYR A 233 2.04 -6.66 -0.47
N GLU A 234 0.91 -7.29 -0.79
CA GLU A 234 -0.25 -7.35 0.11
C GLU A 234 0.11 -8.10 1.41
N MET A 235 0.82 -9.24 1.32
CA MET A 235 1.34 -9.99 2.47
C MET A 235 2.27 -9.15 3.33
N TRP A 236 3.13 -8.35 2.70
CA TRP A 236 3.98 -7.43 3.43
C TRP A 236 3.15 -6.52 4.35
N ARG A 237 2.06 -5.92 3.82
CA ARG A 237 1.20 -5.03 4.59
C ARG A 237 0.36 -5.78 5.63
N ALA A 238 -0.04 -7.01 5.38
CA ALA A 238 -0.67 -7.88 6.38
C ALA A 238 0.29 -8.24 7.52
N CYS A 239 1.53 -8.62 7.21
CA CYS A 239 2.58 -8.88 8.20
C CYS A 239 2.94 -7.62 9.03
N ARG A 240 2.77 -6.40 8.50
CA ARG A 240 2.93 -5.16 9.29
C ARG A 240 1.95 -5.11 10.46
N LEU A 241 0.68 -5.53 10.27
CA LEU A 241 -0.29 -5.58 11.36
C LEU A 241 0.18 -6.50 12.50
N VAL A 242 0.74 -7.66 12.15
CA VAL A 242 1.23 -8.66 13.09
C VAL A 242 2.53 -8.20 13.77
N ALA A 243 3.48 -7.68 12.99
CA ALA A 243 4.80 -7.30 13.48
C ALA A 243 4.79 -6.04 14.35
N ASP A 244 4.07 -4.99 13.95
CA ASP A 244 4.01 -3.73 14.67
C ASP A 244 3.31 -3.89 16.03
N THR A 245 2.14 -4.55 16.04
CA THR A 245 1.44 -4.92 17.28
C THR A 245 2.26 -5.91 18.12
N GLY A 246 2.94 -6.86 17.47
CA GLY A 246 3.87 -7.78 18.14
C GLY A 246 4.96 -7.04 18.91
N LEU A 247 5.63 -6.09 18.27
CA LEU A 247 6.69 -5.28 18.89
C LEU A 247 6.17 -4.40 20.01
N HIS A 248 5.11 -3.64 19.77
CA HIS A 248 4.72 -2.52 20.62
C HIS A 248 3.61 -2.84 21.62
N TRP A 249 2.83 -3.91 21.38
CA TRP A 249 1.76 -4.35 22.26
C TRP A 249 2.14 -5.62 23.01
N TYR A 250 2.72 -6.63 22.31
CA TYR A 250 3.06 -7.91 22.89
C TYR A 250 4.52 -8.03 23.37
N GLY A 251 5.38 -7.04 23.05
CA GLY A 251 6.77 -7.02 23.50
C GLY A 251 7.66 -8.03 22.74
N TRP A 252 7.36 -8.29 21.48
CA TRP A 252 8.14 -9.20 20.64
C TRP A 252 9.57 -8.71 20.42
N THR A 253 10.46 -9.65 20.25
CA THR A 253 11.81 -9.41 19.76
C THR A 253 11.77 -9.05 18.28
N ARG A 254 12.85 -8.44 17.79
CA ARG A 254 13.05 -8.15 16.36
C ARG A 254 12.86 -9.40 15.50
N SER A 255 13.49 -10.53 15.89
CA SER A 255 13.41 -11.79 15.12
C SER A 255 11.98 -12.35 15.04
N GLN A 256 11.18 -12.19 16.09
CA GLN A 256 9.77 -12.58 16.07
C GLN A 256 8.96 -11.70 15.10
N ALA A 257 9.25 -10.40 15.03
CA ALA A 257 8.61 -9.50 14.09
C ALA A 257 9.03 -9.76 12.62
N GLU A 258 10.30 -10.12 12.39
CA GLU A 258 10.81 -10.47 11.06
C GLU A 258 10.26 -11.81 10.54
N ALA A 259 9.89 -12.75 11.40
CA ALA A 259 9.46 -14.10 11.04
C ALA A 259 8.26 -14.11 10.08
N CYS A 260 7.24 -13.25 10.32
CA CYS A 260 6.08 -13.19 9.44
C CYS A 260 6.46 -12.90 7.98
N PHE A 261 7.38 -11.97 7.75
CA PHE A 261 7.83 -11.58 6.41
C PHE A 261 8.69 -12.66 5.76
N ILE A 262 9.60 -13.25 6.53
CA ILE A 262 10.53 -14.30 6.05
C ILE A 262 9.76 -15.53 5.58
N GLU A 263 8.75 -15.94 6.34
CA GLU A 263 8.00 -17.18 6.14
C GLU A 263 6.88 -17.04 5.08
N ASN A 264 6.40 -15.82 4.83
CA ASN A 264 5.19 -15.63 4.03
C ASN A 264 5.34 -14.74 2.81
N SER A 265 6.47 -14.09 2.57
CA SER A 265 6.65 -13.19 1.44
C SER A 265 7.94 -13.45 0.67
N ALA A 266 7.99 -13.03 -0.59
CA ALA A 266 9.20 -13.06 -1.41
C ALA A 266 10.11 -11.83 -1.21
N LEU A 267 9.80 -10.95 -0.24
CA LEU A 267 10.58 -9.75 0.03
C LEU A 267 12.08 -10.05 0.23
N ALA A 268 12.91 -9.16 -0.31
CA ALA A 268 14.35 -9.25 -0.15
C ALA A 268 14.75 -9.12 1.34
N PRO A 269 15.73 -9.90 1.82
CA PRO A 269 16.14 -9.86 3.23
C PRO A 269 16.55 -8.47 3.72
N LEU A 270 17.22 -7.69 2.88
CA LEU A 270 17.60 -6.30 3.20
C LEU A 270 16.35 -5.43 3.43
N ASN A 271 15.32 -5.60 2.61
CA ASN A 271 14.07 -4.88 2.75
C ASN A 271 13.37 -5.21 4.09
N ILE A 272 13.30 -6.49 4.45
CA ILE A 272 12.72 -6.94 5.73
C ILE A 272 13.44 -6.29 6.92
N GLN A 273 14.79 -6.30 6.92
CA GLN A 273 15.58 -5.70 8.00
C GLN A 273 15.37 -4.18 8.12
N THR A 274 15.33 -3.48 7.00
CA THR A 274 15.12 -2.03 6.94
C THR A 274 13.72 -1.68 7.45
N GLU A 275 12.71 -2.42 7.02
CA GLU A 275 11.33 -2.20 7.39
C GLU A 275 11.08 -2.46 8.89
N VAL A 276 11.55 -3.58 9.44
CA VAL A 276 11.40 -3.84 10.87
C VAL A 276 12.15 -2.81 11.71
N THR A 277 13.30 -2.30 11.23
CA THR A 277 13.98 -1.17 11.87
C THR A 277 13.10 0.09 11.88
N ARG A 278 12.40 0.36 10.78
CA ARG A 278 11.45 1.48 10.68
C ARG A 278 10.29 1.31 11.67
N TYR A 279 9.70 0.11 11.77
CA TYR A 279 8.59 -0.15 12.70
C TYR A 279 9.02 0.04 14.16
N ILE A 280 10.20 -0.43 14.55
CA ILE A 280 10.76 -0.20 15.89
C ILE A 280 10.86 1.29 16.21
N GLY A 281 11.22 2.11 15.23
CA GLY A 281 11.39 3.56 15.39
C GLY A 281 10.11 4.37 15.20
N TRP A 282 9.05 3.77 14.66
CA TRP A 282 7.82 4.49 14.31
C TRP A 282 6.55 3.67 14.65
N PRO A 283 6.24 3.53 15.96
CA PRO A 283 5.12 2.72 16.44
C PRO A 283 3.77 3.14 15.83
N GLY A 284 2.99 2.18 15.38
CA GLY A 284 1.62 2.36 14.89
C GLY A 284 1.50 2.85 13.44
N GLN A 285 2.56 3.43 12.83
CA GLN A 285 2.45 3.90 11.45
C GLN A 285 2.23 2.75 10.44
N ALA A 286 2.91 1.63 10.67
CA ALA A 286 2.90 0.50 9.75
C ALA A 286 1.52 -0.17 9.60
N VAL A 287 0.64 -0.06 10.59
CA VAL A 287 -0.69 -0.69 10.54
C VAL A 287 -1.68 0.06 9.65
N ALA A 288 -1.42 1.34 9.36
CA ALA A 288 -2.32 2.21 8.59
C ALA A 288 -2.64 1.65 7.19
N TYR A 289 -1.67 1.07 6.51
CA TYR A 289 -1.77 0.56 5.14
C TYR A 289 -2.91 -0.44 4.96
N LYS A 290 -2.82 -1.54 5.68
CA LYS A 290 -3.77 -2.65 5.52
C LYS A 290 -5.12 -2.33 6.15
N VAL A 291 -5.15 -1.60 7.26
CA VAL A 291 -6.41 -1.12 7.86
C VAL A 291 -7.16 -0.21 6.88
N GLY A 292 -6.46 0.72 6.24
CA GLY A 292 -7.06 1.61 5.25
C GLY A 292 -7.57 0.86 4.02
N GLU A 293 -6.76 -0.05 3.45
CA GLU A 293 -7.16 -0.86 2.29
C GLU A 293 -8.42 -1.69 2.57
N LEU A 294 -8.48 -2.32 3.73
CA LEU A 294 -9.65 -3.10 4.13
C LEU A 294 -10.92 -2.23 4.24
N LYS A 295 -10.79 -0.98 4.71
CA LYS A 295 -11.91 -0.03 4.73
C LYS A 295 -12.37 0.34 3.32
N PHE A 296 -11.48 0.63 2.37
CA PHE A 296 -11.86 0.87 0.97
C PHE A 296 -12.59 -0.34 0.36
N ARG A 297 -12.12 -1.56 0.62
CA ARG A 297 -12.76 -2.79 0.15
C ARG A 297 -14.14 -3.01 0.77
N GLU A 298 -14.26 -2.78 2.07
CA GLU A 298 -15.52 -2.86 2.82
C GLU A 298 -16.56 -1.90 2.23
N LEU A 299 -16.18 -0.64 2.03
CA LEU A 299 -17.08 0.38 1.49
C LEU A 299 -17.47 0.11 0.04
N ARG A 300 -16.53 -0.38 -0.78
CA ARG A 300 -16.84 -0.83 -2.13
C ARG A 300 -17.83 -2.00 -2.13
N ALA A 301 -17.57 -3.03 -1.35
CA ALA A 301 -18.46 -4.18 -1.24
C ALA A 301 -19.87 -3.81 -0.76
N LYS A 302 -19.96 -2.84 0.19
CA LYS A 302 -21.22 -2.26 0.63
C LYS A 302 -21.95 -1.59 -0.52
N ALA A 303 -21.25 -0.72 -1.27
CA ALA A 303 -21.84 -0.02 -2.42
C ALA A 303 -22.30 -0.98 -3.53
N GLU A 304 -21.50 -1.98 -3.86
CA GLU A 304 -21.85 -3.05 -4.81
C GLU A 304 -23.12 -3.81 -4.38
N LEU A 305 -23.23 -4.11 -3.08
CA LEU A 305 -24.40 -4.82 -2.53
C LEU A 305 -25.67 -3.95 -2.54
N GLU A 306 -25.56 -2.68 -2.14
CA GLU A 306 -26.73 -1.81 -1.95
C GLU A 306 -27.25 -1.22 -3.28
N LEU A 307 -26.36 -0.96 -4.25
CA LEU A 307 -26.73 -0.44 -5.55
C LEU A 307 -26.98 -1.51 -6.60
N GLY A 308 -26.44 -2.72 -6.45
CA GLY A 308 -26.66 -3.84 -7.37
C GLY A 308 -26.29 -3.49 -8.82
N GLU A 309 -27.27 -3.54 -9.74
CA GLU A 309 -27.04 -3.24 -11.17
C GLU A 309 -26.78 -1.73 -11.46
N ASP A 310 -27.12 -0.85 -10.53
CA ASP A 310 -26.86 0.59 -10.63
C ASP A 310 -25.47 1.00 -10.11
N PHE A 311 -24.67 0.05 -9.61
CA PHE A 311 -23.31 0.31 -9.14
C PHE A 311 -22.38 0.68 -10.30
N ASP A 312 -21.73 1.84 -10.20
CA ASP A 312 -20.68 2.29 -11.13
C ASP A 312 -19.36 2.43 -10.36
N LEU A 313 -18.37 1.60 -10.70
CA LEU A 313 -17.06 1.59 -10.07
C LEU A 313 -16.31 2.90 -10.23
N ARG A 314 -16.44 3.57 -11.36
CA ARG A 314 -15.82 4.88 -11.64
C ARG A 314 -16.40 5.95 -10.72
N ALA A 315 -17.73 5.97 -10.61
CA ALA A 315 -18.41 6.91 -9.72
C ALA A 315 -18.10 6.65 -8.25
N PHE A 316 -17.92 5.39 -7.85
CA PHE A 316 -17.45 5.03 -6.50
C PHE A 316 -16.06 5.58 -6.21
N HIS A 317 -15.10 5.40 -7.13
CA HIS A 317 -13.74 5.92 -6.96
C HIS A 317 -13.72 7.45 -6.92
N ASP A 318 -14.49 8.09 -7.80
CA ASP A 318 -14.63 9.54 -7.81
C ASP A 318 -15.21 10.06 -6.48
N ALA A 319 -16.26 9.41 -5.94
CA ALA A 319 -16.85 9.77 -4.66
C ALA A 319 -15.85 9.57 -3.49
N ALA A 320 -15.08 8.49 -3.51
CA ALA A 320 -14.08 8.23 -2.49
C ALA A 320 -12.97 9.29 -2.44
N LEU A 321 -12.58 9.83 -3.60
CA LEU A 321 -11.49 10.81 -3.75
C LEU A 321 -11.97 12.27 -3.79
N ALA A 322 -13.28 12.54 -3.96
CA ALA A 322 -13.86 13.85 -4.31
C ALA A 322 -13.45 15.02 -3.40
N GLU A 323 -13.10 14.76 -2.14
CA GLU A 323 -12.77 15.82 -1.17
C GLU A 323 -11.37 15.65 -0.55
N GLY A 324 -10.48 14.89 -1.20
CA GLY A 324 -9.16 14.58 -0.69
C GLY A 324 -9.17 13.64 0.52
N ALA A 325 -8.00 13.50 1.17
CA ALA A 325 -7.83 12.61 2.28
C ALA A 325 -8.69 13.02 3.50
N VAL A 326 -9.33 12.02 4.14
CA VAL A 326 -10.15 12.18 5.35
C VAL A 326 -9.89 11.01 6.31
N PRO A 327 -10.25 11.14 7.60
CA PRO A 327 -10.37 10.00 8.49
C PRO A 327 -11.31 8.92 7.94
N LEU A 328 -11.08 7.66 8.30
CA LEU A 328 -11.80 6.53 7.70
C LEU A 328 -13.29 6.50 8.07
N ASP A 329 -13.65 6.96 9.25
CA ASP A 329 -15.06 7.14 9.67
C ASP A 329 -15.77 8.24 8.85
N VAL A 330 -15.05 9.30 8.50
CA VAL A 330 -15.57 10.37 7.61
C VAL A 330 -15.70 9.84 6.16
N LEU A 331 -14.75 9.01 5.71
CA LEU A 331 -14.87 8.33 4.42
C LEU A 331 -16.11 7.43 4.36
N GLU A 332 -16.40 6.70 5.43
CA GLU A 332 -17.59 5.84 5.51
C GLU A 332 -18.87 6.67 5.36
N VAL A 333 -19.01 7.75 6.14
CA VAL A 333 -20.17 8.66 6.01
C VAL A 333 -20.30 9.22 4.58
N ARG A 334 -19.18 9.62 3.96
CA ARG A 334 -19.18 10.13 2.57
C ARG A 334 -19.72 9.09 1.59
N ILE A 335 -19.28 7.85 1.71
CA ILE A 335 -19.73 6.78 0.80
C ILE A 335 -21.19 6.43 1.06
N ASP A 336 -21.65 6.44 2.32
CA ASP A 336 -23.04 6.21 2.67
C ASP A 336 -23.95 7.29 2.07
N ASP A 337 -23.59 8.57 2.22
CA ASP A 337 -24.31 9.70 1.61
C ASP A 337 -24.33 9.60 0.06
N TRP A 338 -23.21 9.15 -0.53
CA TRP A 338 -23.14 8.93 -1.98
C TRP A 338 -24.08 7.80 -2.42
N ILE A 339 -24.11 6.66 -1.73
CA ILE A 339 -25.02 5.52 -1.99
C ILE A 339 -26.48 6.00 -1.94
N ASP A 340 -26.85 6.73 -0.88
CA ASP A 340 -28.21 7.27 -0.72
C ASP A 340 -28.60 8.17 -1.91
N THR A 341 -27.65 8.99 -2.39
CA THR A 341 -27.88 9.87 -3.55
C THR A 341 -28.11 9.07 -4.85
N GLN A 342 -27.37 7.96 -5.06
CA GLN A 342 -27.57 7.10 -6.23
C GLN A 342 -28.94 6.40 -6.19
N GLN A 343 -29.40 5.96 -5.02
CA GLN A 343 -30.72 5.32 -4.86
C GLN A 343 -31.89 6.27 -5.13
N ILE A 344 -31.73 7.56 -4.82
CA ILE A 344 -32.78 8.59 -5.06
C ILE A 344 -32.86 8.99 -6.55
N SER A 345 -31.74 8.90 -7.27
CA SER A 345 -31.65 9.27 -8.69
C SER A 345 -31.17 8.07 -9.53
N PRO A 346 -31.96 7.01 -9.68
CA PRO A 346 -31.57 5.90 -10.53
C PRO A 346 -31.32 6.41 -11.95
N SER A 347 -30.16 6.06 -12.51
CA SER A 347 -29.76 6.43 -13.86
C SER A 347 -30.87 6.10 -14.85
N ALA A 348 -31.29 7.08 -15.65
CA ALA A 348 -32.25 6.84 -16.71
C ALA A 348 -31.72 5.74 -17.64
N PRO A 349 -32.53 4.72 -18.01
CA PRO A 349 -32.04 3.62 -18.81
C PRO A 349 -31.44 4.16 -20.11
N ASN A 350 -30.23 3.70 -20.41
CA ASN A 350 -29.47 4.05 -21.61
C ASN A 350 -30.24 3.52 -22.84
N VAL A 351 -31.20 4.28 -23.34
CA VAL A 351 -31.95 3.99 -24.57
C VAL A 351 -31.01 4.28 -25.72
N LEU A 352 -30.31 3.26 -26.20
CA LEU A 352 -29.61 3.34 -27.49
C LEU A 352 -30.65 3.72 -28.58
N PRO A 353 -30.44 4.75 -29.40
CA PRO A 353 -31.31 5.03 -30.50
C PRO A 353 -31.19 3.92 -31.57
N ASN A 354 -32.35 3.39 -32.00
CA ASN A 354 -32.48 2.41 -33.05
C ASN A 354 -31.91 2.90 -34.39
#